data_fadade1d7f9e31c7012761cac52be63f
#
_entry.id   fadade1d7f9e31c7012761cac52be63f
#
_cell.length_a   1.000
_cell.length_b   1.000
_cell.length_c   1.000
_cell.angle_alpha   90.00
_cell.angle_beta   90.00
_cell.angle_gamma   90.00
#
_symmetry.space_group_name_H-M   'P 1'
#
loop_
_entity.id
_entity.type
_entity.pdbx_description
1 polymer ?
#
loop_
_entity_poly.entity_id
_entity_poly.type
_entity_poly.pdbx_seq_one_letter_code
_entity_poly.pdbx_strand_id
1 'polypeptide(L)'
;MHDRWQMGNCMKTTVTAALLGVLTLVLVGCTGMRPGYETPTVTISSFKTIPSEGGLPAFEIGLRVINPNVEPLELRGVAYTISIEGHELIKGVGNDLPVIDGYGEGEFKLTASANLFAGIRLITDLMRNNRTTFQYEFEAKLDIGAFLPAIRITDSDEISLQPAT
;
A
#
# COMPACT_ATOMS: atom_id res chain seq x y z
N MET A 1 -26.05 56.43 -33.80
CA MET A 1 -26.10 56.08 -32.37
C MET A 1 -26.28 54.57 -32.21
N HIS A 2 -25.75 53.74 -33.16
CA HIS A 2 -25.96 52.27 -33.23
C HIS A 2 -24.70 51.46 -33.04
N ASP A 3 -23.50 52.05 -33.08
CA ASP A 3 -22.24 51.30 -33.11
C ASP A 3 -21.64 50.96 -31.73
N ARG A 4 -22.18 51.53 -30.69
CA ARG A 4 -21.60 51.33 -29.32
C ARG A 4 -21.99 50.01 -28.66
N TRP A 5 -23.03 49.33 -29.15
CA TRP A 5 -23.52 48.05 -28.60
C TRP A 5 -22.83 46.81 -29.18
N GLN A 6 -22.26 46.94 -30.38
CA GLN A 6 -21.59 45.81 -31.04
C GLN A 6 -20.22 45.49 -30.44
N MET A 7 -19.45 46.52 -30.00
CA MET A 7 -18.11 46.33 -29.44
C MET A 7 -18.14 45.62 -28.03
N GLY A 8 -19.17 45.84 -27.25
CA GLY A 8 -19.29 45.25 -25.90
C GLY A 8 -19.54 43.75 -25.91
N ASN A 9 -20.23 43.21 -26.93
CA ASN A 9 -20.52 41.79 -27.04
C ASN A 9 -19.33 40.99 -27.64
N CYS A 10 -18.58 41.56 -28.55
CA CYS A 10 -17.41 40.92 -29.16
C CYS A 10 -16.29 40.70 -28.11
N MET A 11 -16.09 41.67 -27.21
CA MET A 11 -15.08 41.59 -26.15
C MET A 11 -15.48 40.60 -25.06
N LYS A 12 -16.74 40.48 -24.74
CA LYS A 12 -17.23 39.47 -23.77
C LYS A 12 -17.12 38.04 -24.29
N THR A 13 -17.44 37.81 -25.57
CA THR A 13 -17.29 36.48 -26.20
C THR A 13 -15.85 36.06 -26.35
N THR A 14 -14.92 36.96 -26.67
CA THR A 14 -13.49 36.62 -26.73
C THR A 14 -12.90 36.31 -25.36
N VAL A 15 -13.26 37.02 -24.30
CA VAL A 15 -12.80 36.77 -22.93
C VAL A 15 -13.36 35.44 -22.43
N THR A 16 -14.63 35.15 -22.71
CA THR A 16 -15.25 33.86 -22.28
C THR A 16 -14.63 32.69 -23.02
N ALA A 17 -14.34 32.80 -24.32
CA ALA A 17 -13.66 31.78 -25.10
C ALA A 17 -12.21 31.54 -24.63
N ALA A 18 -11.49 32.61 -24.28
CA ALA A 18 -10.14 32.50 -23.71
C ALA A 18 -10.16 31.86 -22.32
N LEU A 19 -11.13 32.18 -21.48
CA LEU A 19 -11.27 31.56 -20.14
C LEU A 19 -11.63 30.07 -20.25
N LEU A 20 -12.51 29.69 -21.18
CA LEU A 20 -12.82 28.27 -21.44
C LEU A 20 -11.60 27.51 -21.98
N GLY A 21 -10.80 28.12 -22.85
CA GLY A 21 -9.57 27.54 -23.39
C GLY A 21 -8.50 27.31 -22.33
N VAL A 22 -8.35 28.24 -21.38
CA VAL A 22 -7.42 28.08 -20.25
C VAL A 22 -7.94 27.02 -19.27
N LEU A 23 -9.24 26.94 -19.02
CA LEU A 23 -9.83 25.94 -18.13
C LEU A 23 -9.70 24.51 -18.69
N THR A 24 -9.80 24.33 -20.02
CA THR A 24 -9.57 23.02 -20.65
C THR A 24 -8.11 22.59 -20.65
N LEU A 25 -7.14 23.52 -20.72
CA LEU A 25 -5.72 23.19 -20.60
C LEU A 25 -5.31 22.71 -19.19
N VAL A 26 -5.99 23.17 -18.14
CA VAL A 26 -5.68 22.79 -16.77
C VAL A 26 -6.19 21.37 -16.44
N LEU A 27 -7.14 20.82 -17.19
CA LEU A 27 -7.69 19.48 -16.98
C LEU A 27 -6.85 18.35 -17.62
N VAL A 28 -5.81 18.64 -18.40
CA VAL A 28 -4.90 17.63 -18.99
C VAL A 28 -3.71 17.35 -18.05
N GLY A 29 -3.77 17.76 -16.79
CA GLY A 29 -2.73 17.56 -15.80
C GLY A 29 -2.81 16.20 -15.11
N CYS A 30 -1.77 15.39 -15.27
CA CYS A 30 -1.29 14.36 -14.38
C CYS A 30 -2.06 13.04 -14.33
N THR A 31 -1.95 12.23 -15.35
CA THR A 31 -1.77 10.80 -15.17
C THR A 31 -0.28 10.54 -14.97
N GLY A 32 0.20 10.58 -13.73
CA GLY A 32 1.60 10.33 -13.38
C GLY A 32 2.01 8.84 -13.50
N MET A 33 1.38 8.09 -14.39
CA MET A 33 1.82 6.74 -14.74
C MET A 33 2.82 6.86 -15.90
N ARG A 34 4.03 6.38 -15.68
CA ARG A 34 4.99 6.15 -16.78
C ARG A 34 4.38 5.10 -17.71
N PRO A 35 4.25 5.39 -19.03
CA PRO A 35 3.79 4.38 -19.98
C PRO A 35 4.72 3.17 -19.93
N GLY A 36 4.16 1.97 -19.74
CA GLY A 36 4.93 0.73 -19.67
C GLY A 36 5.48 0.36 -18.30
N TYR A 37 5.17 1.10 -17.22
CA TYR A 37 5.50 0.67 -15.87
C TYR A 37 4.49 -0.38 -15.40
N GLU A 38 4.99 -1.55 -15.03
CA GLU A 38 4.23 -2.65 -14.45
C GLU A 38 4.40 -2.66 -12.91
N THR A 39 3.31 -2.88 -12.20
CA THR A 39 3.36 -2.93 -10.73
C THR A 39 4.15 -4.16 -10.28
N PRO A 40 5.20 -4.00 -9.46
CA PRO A 40 5.93 -5.11 -8.89
C PRO A 40 5.03 -6.07 -8.10
N THR A 41 5.33 -7.35 -8.17
CA THR A 41 4.63 -8.38 -7.40
C THR A 41 5.31 -8.57 -6.07
N VAL A 42 4.54 -8.58 -4.98
CA VAL A 42 5.05 -8.83 -3.63
C VAL A 42 4.26 -9.97 -3.01
N THR A 43 4.99 -10.94 -2.43
CA THR A 43 4.41 -12.11 -1.77
C THR A 43 5.08 -12.35 -0.43
N ILE A 44 4.34 -12.93 0.53
CA ILE A 44 4.91 -13.40 1.79
C ILE A 44 5.67 -14.70 1.51
N SER A 45 6.98 -14.71 1.75
CA SER A 45 7.84 -15.89 1.57
C SER A 45 8.02 -16.71 2.83
N SER A 46 7.94 -16.07 4.01
CA SER A 46 8.07 -16.75 5.30
C SER A 46 7.43 -15.97 6.44
N PHE A 47 7.00 -16.70 7.48
CA PHE A 47 6.51 -16.14 8.74
C PHE A 47 7.07 -16.97 9.89
N LYS A 48 7.78 -16.33 10.84
CA LYS A 48 8.42 -17.00 11.97
C LYS A 48 8.27 -16.20 13.25
N THR A 49 8.11 -16.91 14.37
CA THR A 49 8.24 -16.30 15.70
C THR A 49 9.73 -16.20 16.05
N ILE A 50 10.13 -15.06 16.58
CA ILE A 50 11.51 -14.81 17.03
C ILE A 50 11.51 -14.42 18.52
N PRO A 51 12.62 -14.71 19.26
CA PRO A 51 12.78 -14.21 20.61
C PRO A 51 12.79 -12.68 20.62
N SER A 52 12.13 -12.09 21.60
CA SER A 52 12.15 -10.63 21.79
C SER A 52 12.58 -10.26 23.20
N GLU A 53 13.21 -9.11 23.35
CA GLU A 53 13.49 -8.51 24.64
C GLU A 53 12.18 -8.03 25.27
N GLY A 54 11.87 -8.43 26.52
CA GLY A 54 10.68 -8.01 27.24
C GLY A 54 9.52 -9.00 27.28
N GLY A 55 9.68 -10.24 26.79
CA GLY A 55 8.68 -11.32 26.92
C GLY A 55 7.45 -11.20 26.03
N LEU A 56 7.43 -10.25 25.11
CA LEU A 56 6.39 -10.14 24.09
C LEU A 56 6.78 -10.97 22.85
N PRO A 57 5.84 -11.69 22.21
CA PRO A 57 6.14 -12.36 20.97
C PRO A 57 6.52 -11.34 19.89
N ALA A 58 7.64 -11.57 19.22
CA ALA A 58 8.02 -10.87 18.01
C ALA A 58 8.00 -11.83 16.82
N PHE A 59 7.83 -11.26 15.62
CA PHE A 59 7.68 -12.02 14.40
C PHE A 59 8.65 -11.51 13.34
N GLU A 60 9.20 -12.42 12.57
CA GLU A 60 9.95 -12.14 11.35
C GLU A 60 9.08 -12.54 10.16
N ILE A 61 8.85 -11.59 9.25
CA ILE A 61 8.04 -11.75 8.04
C ILE A 61 8.97 -11.59 6.85
N GLY A 62 9.15 -12.65 6.07
CA GLY A 62 9.87 -12.59 4.80
C GLY A 62 8.96 -12.13 3.68
N LEU A 63 9.41 -11.16 2.91
CA LEU A 63 8.74 -10.70 1.70
C LEU A 63 9.63 -10.94 0.49
N ARG A 64 9.04 -11.47 -0.58
CA ARG A 64 9.66 -11.63 -1.89
C ARG A 64 9.05 -10.61 -2.84
N VAL A 65 9.91 -9.87 -3.54
CA VAL A 65 9.51 -8.84 -4.52
C VAL A 65 10.06 -9.23 -5.88
N ILE A 66 9.20 -9.20 -6.89
CA ILE A 66 9.55 -9.39 -8.30
C ILE A 66 9.37 -8.06 -9.01
N ASN A 67 10.42 -7.57 -9.66
CA ASN A 67 10.39 -6.36 -10.46
C ASN A 67 10.22 -6.70 -11.95
N PRO A 68 9.04 -6.50 -12.56
CA PRO A 68 8.81 -6.77 -13.98
C PRO A 68 9.34 -5.67 -14.90
N ASN A 69 9.94 -4.59 -14.34
CA ASN A 69 10.39 -3.43 -15.10
C ASN A 69 11.88 -3.53 -15.43
N VAL A 70 12.31 -2.79 -16.46
CA VAL A 70 13.72 -2.67 -16.87
C VAL A 70 14.54 -1.91 -15.82
N GLU A 71 13.94 -0.86 -15.22
CA GLU A 71 14.61 -0.03 -14.23
C GLU A 71 14.68 -0.74 -12.89
N PRO A 72 15.80 -0.60 -12.15
CA PRO A 72 15.89 -1.08 -10.79
C PRO A 72 14.82 -0.46 -9.89
N LEU A 73 14.29 -1.26 -8.98
CA LEU A 73 13.30 -0.83 -7.99
C LEU A 73 14.00 -0.53 -6.67
N GLU A 74 14.08 0.74 -6.31
CA GLU A 74 14.58 1.20 -5.02
C GLU A 74 13.46 1.20 -3.98
N LEU A 75 13.50 0.28 -3.03
CA LEU A 75 12.57 0.26 -1.90
C LEU A 75 13.11 1.20 -0.81
N ARG A 76 12.42 2.29 -0.51
CA ARG A 76 12.84 3.29 0.48
C ARG A 76 12.26 3.04 1.87
N GLY A 77 11.09 2.43 1.92
CA GLY A 77 10.42 2.14 3.16
C GLY A 77 9.22 1.25 2.97
N VAL A 78 8.85 0.55 4.02
CA VAL A 78 7.63 -0.25 4.09
C VAL A 78 6.92 0.03 5.41
N ALA A 79 5.61 0.20 5.34
CA ALA A 79 4.73 0.15 6.50
C ALA A 79 3.75 -1.00 6.30
N TYR A 80 3.52 -1.80 7.32
CA TYR A 80 2.66 -2.98 7.22
C TYR A 80 1.83 -3.19 8.47
N THR A 81 0.70 -3.87 8.29
CA THR A 81 -0.24 -4.24 9.36
C THR A 81 -0.72 -5.67 9.10
N ILE A 82 -0.82 -6.48 10.16
CA ILE A 82 -1.47 -7.78 10.12
C ILE A 82 -2.61 -7.78 11.12
N SER A 83 -3.79 -8.07 10.62
CA SER A 83 -5.02 -8.19 11.38
C SER A 83 -5.53 -9.62 11.39
N ILE A 84 -6.13 -10.05 12.49
CA ILE A 84 -6.90 -11.30 12.59
C ILE A 84 -8.28 -10.94 13.14
N GLU A 85 -9.33 -11.37 12.46
CA GLU A 85 -10.72 -11.04 12.80
C GLU A 85 -10.95 -9.53 12.99
N GLY A 86 -10.28 -8.69 12.16
CA GLY A 86 -10.35 -7.24 12.26
C GLY A 86 -9.57 -6.61 13.42
N HIS A 87 -8.83 -7.39 14.20
CA HIS A 87 -7.95 -6.91 15.26
C HIS A 87 -6.52 -6.72 14.72
N GLU A 88 -6.00 -5.49 14.69
CA GLU A 88 -4.62 -5.21 14.30
C GLU A 88 -3.64 -5.78 15.34
N LEU A 89 -3.11 -6.97 15.09
CA LEU A 89 -2.21 -7.66 16.01
C LEU A 89 -0.76 -7.23 15.85
N ILE A 90 -0.36 -6.93 14.64
CA ILE A 90 1.02 -6.62 14.28
C ILE A 90 1.01 -5.36 13.43
N LYS A 91 1.90 -4.42 13.76
CA LYS A 91 2.14 -3.21 12.99
C LYS A 91 3.62 -2.89 13.02
N GLY A 92 4.18 -2.53 11.86
CA GLY A 92 5.59 -2.22 11.78
C GLY A 92 5.96 -1.36 10.58
N VAL A 93 7.22 -0.93 10.62
CA VAL A 93 7.87 -0.19 9.54
C VAL A 93 9.27 -0.76 9.32
N GLY A 94 9.78 -0.65 8.11
CA GLY A 94 11.14 -1.04 7.75
C GLY A 94 11.72 -0.08 6.72
N ASN A 95 13.03 0.17 6.81
CA ASN A 95 13.77 1.05 5.90
C ASN A 95 15.11 0.47 5.43
N ASP A 96 15.50 -0.67 5.97
CA ASP A 96 16.68 -1.42 5.50
C ASP A 96 16.22 -2.42 4.43
N LEU A 97 16.01 -1.90 3.22
CA LEU A 97 15.40 -2.62 2.12
C LEU A 97 16.36 -2.69 0.93
N PRO A 98 16.36 -3.81 0.19
CA PRO A 98 17.25 -3.97 -0.95
C PRO A 98 16.79 -3.14 -2.15
N VAL A 99 17.72 -2.90 -3.07
CA VAL A 99 17.42 -2.53 -4.44
C VAL A 99 17.17 -3.82 -5.23
N ILE A 100 16.07 -3.89 -5.96
CA ILE A 100 15.72 -5.03 -6.80
C ILE A 100 16.05 -4.67 -8.25
N ASP A 101 16.98 -5.38 -8.85
CA ASP A 101 17.38 -5.16 -10.24
C ASP A 101 16.22 -5.23 -11.22
N GLY A 102 16.40 -4.60 -12.39
CA GLY A 102 15.42 -4.72 -13.47
C GLY A 102 15.26 -6.18 -13.91
N TYR A 103 14.00 -6.63 -14.07
CA TYR A 103 13.63 -8.02 -14.32
C TYR A 103 14.17 -9.02 -13.27
N GLY A 104 14.51 -8.50 -12.08
CA GLY A 104 15.04 -9.28 -10.98
C GLY A 104 14.01 -9.58 -9.89
N GLU A 105 14.47 -10.37 -8.92
CA GLU A 105 13.74 -10.62 -7.69
C GLU A 105 14.65 -10.38 -6.48
N GLY A 106 14.05 -10.04 -5.34
CA GLY A 106 14.75 -9.87 -4.07
C GLY A 106 13.88 -10.28 -2.90
N GLU A 107 14.53 -10.66 -1.82
CA GLU A 107 13.86 -10.98 -0.56
C GLU A 107 14.39 -10.08 0.55
N PHE A 108 13.50 -9.68 1.45
CA PHE A 108 13.87 -8.97 2.67
C PHE A 108 12.97 -9.38 3.83
N LYS A 109 13.41 -9.07 5.04
CA LYS A 109 12.74 -9.48 6.27
C LYS A 109 12.28 -8.26 7.04
N LEU A 110 11.07 -8.34 7.57
CA LEU A 110 10.49 -7.34 8.46
C LEU A 110 10.38 -7.94 9.86
N THR A 111 10.73 -7.16 10.88
CA THR A 111 10.57 -7.56 12.27
C THR A 111 9.44 -6.77 12.91
N ALA A 112 8.52 -7.45 13.54
CA ALA A 112 7.33 -6.86 14.16
C ALA A 112 7.08 -7.39 15.56
N SER A 113 6.58 -6.49 16.43
CA SER A 113 6.12 -6.86 17.77
C SER A 113 4.60 -6.96 17.81
N ALA A 114 4.08 -7.94 18.55
CA ALA A 114 2.65 -8.10 18.74
C ALA A 114 2.05 -6.99 19.61
N ASN A 115 0.84 -6.56 19.29
CA ASN A 115 0.04 -5.69 20.13
C ASN A 115 -0.71 -6.54 21.16
N LEU A 116 -0.27 -6.49 22.43
CA LEU A 116 -0.89 -7.26 23.53
C LEU A 116 -2.38 -6.96 23.71
N PHE A 117 -2.77 -5.69 23.64
CA PHE A 117 -4.17 -5.32 23.85
C PHE A 117 -5.07 -5.84 22.72
N ALA A 118 -4.60 -5.82 21.50
CA ALA A 118 -5.31 -6.42 20.38
C ALA A 118 -5.39 -7.95 20.53
N GLY A 119 -4.31 -8.60 20.98
CA GLY A 119 -4.29 -10.02 21.29
C GLY A 119 -5.30 -10.42 22.36
N ILE A 120 -5.41 -9.67 23.46
CA ILE A 120 -6.40 -9.91 24.51
C ILE A 120 -7.83 -9.75 23.99
N ARG A 121 -8.09 -8.74 23.16
CA ARG A 121 -9.41 -8.54 22.53
C ARG A 121 -9.75 -9.70 21.61
N LEU A 122 -8.81 -10.13 20.78
CA LEU A 122 -8.98 -11.28 19.90
C LEU A 122 -9.32 -12.53 20.70
N ILE A 123 -8.55 -12.87 21.74
CA ILE A 123 -8.81 -14.04 22.59
C ILE A 123 -10.22 -13.95 23.20
N THR A 124 -10.62 -12.78 23.69
CA THR A 124 -11.95 -12.57 24.27
C THR A 124 -13.05 -12.82 23.24
N ASP A 125 -12.83 -12.38 22.00
CA ASP A 125 -13.78 -12.55 20.90
C ASP A 125 -13.89 -14.02 20.46
N LEU A 126 -12.76 -14.72 20.40
CA LEU A 126 -12.70 -16.14 20.10
C LEU A 126 -13.41 -17.00 21.15
N MET A 127 -13.24 -16.66 22.42
CA MET A 127 -13.93 -17.36 23.53
C MET A 127 -15.46 -17.17 23.48
N ARG A 128 -15.94 -16.07 22.95
CA ARG A 128 -17.38 -15.80 22.80
C ARG A 128 -17.98 -16.49 21.58
N ASN A 129 -17.20 -16.62 20.52
CA ASN A 129 -17.67 -17.03 19.19
C ASN A 129 -17.03 -18.35 18.77
N ASN A 130 -17.02 -19.38 19.47
CA ASN A 130 -16.52 -20.74 19.23
C ASN A 130 -16.25 -21.09 17.73
N ARG A 131 -15.33 -20.37 17.09
CA ARG A 131 -14.97 -20.51 15.68
C ARG A 131 -13.71 -21.34 15.53
N THR A 132 -13.64 -22.13 14.48
CA THR A 132 -12.46 -22.94 14.11
C THR A 132 -11.70 -22.34 12.93
N THR A 133 -12.27 -21.32 12.27
CA THR A 133 -11.70 -20.63 11.12
C THR A 133 -11.59 -19.16 11.45
N PHE A 134 -10.45 -18.54 11.10
CA PHE A 134 -10.12 -17.14 11.37
C PHE A 134 -9.70 -16.45 10.09
N GLN A 135 -10.23 -15.26 9.87
CA GLN A 135 -9.84 -14.43 8.75
C GLN A 135 -8.59 -13.63 9.12
N TYR A 136 -7.54 -13.71 8.29
CA TYR A 136 -6.39 -12.81 8.39
C TYR A 136 -6.40 -11.80 7.25
N GLU A 137 -5.81 -10.66 7.51
CA GLU A 137 -5.57 -9.62 6.53
C GLU A 137 -4.16 -9.07 6.72
N PHE A 138 -3.40 -9.06 5.64
CA PHE A 138 -2.09 -8.44 5.56
C PHE A 138 -2.16 -7.22 4.65
N GLU A 139 -1.84 -6.06 5.18
CA GLU A 139 -1.71 -4.83 4.43
C GLU A 139 -0.26 -4.35 4.46
N ALA A 140 0.29 -3.98 3.31
CA ALA A 140 1.58 -3.34 3.24
C ALA A 140 1.57 -2.18 2.24
N LYS A 141 2.32 -1.13 2.60
CA LYS A 141 2.57 0.03 1.76
C LYS A 141 4.08 0.19 1.57
N LEU A 142 4.54 0.00 0.34
CA LEU A 142 5.94 0.15 -0.03
C LEU A 142 6.17 1.52 -0.69
N ASP A 143 7.13 2.27 -0.18
CA ASP A 143 7.61 3.51 -0.80
C ASP A 143 8.73 3.16 -1.78
N ILE A 144 8.52 3.51 -3.06
CA ILE A 144 9.45 3.26 -4.17
C ILE A 144 10.05 4.55 -4.73
N GLY A 145 9.94 5.65 -3.99
CA GLY A 145 10.58 6.93 -4.29
C GLY A 145 9.62 8.08 -4.62
N ALA A 146 10.18 9.30 -4.67
CA ALA A 146 9.44 10.56 -4.64
C ALA A 146 8.51 10.83 -5.83
N PHE A 147 8.67 10.13 -6.95
CA PHE A 147 7.92 10.39 -8.19
C PHE A 147 7.02 9.22 -8.62
N LEU A 148 6.97 8.17 -7.83
CA LEU A 148 6.12 7.00 -8.09
C LEU A 148 5.11 6.83 -6.95
N PRO A 149 3.88 6.40 -7.25
CA PRO A 149 2.92 6.10 -6.20
C PRO A 149 3.40 4.91 -5.37
N ALA A 150 3.20 4.98 -4.06
CA ALA A 150 3.51 3.84 -3.19
C ALA A 150 2.70 2.61 -3.61
N ILE A 151 3.36 1.45 -3.65
CA ILE A 151 2.72 0.17 -3.92
C ILE A 151 1.92 -0.23 -2.68
N ARG A 152 0.65 -0.54 -2.85
CA ARG A 152 -0.20 -1.09 -1.80
C ARG A 152 -0.47 -2.55 -2.10
N ILE A 153 -0.32 -3.37 -1.08
CA ILE A 153 -0.54 -4.80 -1.13
C ILE A 153 -1.57 -5.11 -0.05
N THR A 154 -2.58 -5.86 -0.43
CA THR A 154 -3.54 -6.43 0.51
C THR A 154 -3.65 -7.91 0.17
N ASP A 155 -3.43 -8.75 1.16
CA ASP A 155 -3.60 -10.19 1.08
C ASP A 155 -4.51 -10.62 2.24
N SER A 156 -5.53 -11.42 1.96
CA SER A 156 -6.48 -11.88 2.96
C SER A 156 -6.95 -13.28 2.64
N ASP A 157 -6.96 -14.15 3.65
CA ASP A 157 -7.42 -15.53 3.53
C ASP A 157 -7.94 -16.04 4.89
N GLU A 158 -8.45 -17.27 4.90
CA GLU A 158 -8.93 -17.93 6.09
C GLU A 158 -7.90 -18.96 6.61
N ILE A 159 -7.59 -18.88 7.89
CA ILE A 159 -6.77 -19.86 8.59
C ILE A 159 -7.70 -20.76 9.40
N SER A 160 -7.69 -22.08 9.13
CA SER A 160 -8.38 -23.06 9.97
C SER A 160 -7.40 -23.67 10.97
N LEU A 161 -7.72 -23.57 12.26
CA LEU A 161 -7.02 -24.29 13.29
C LEU A 161 -7.59 -25.72 13.32
N GLN A 162 -6.99 -26.61 12.52
CA GLN A 162 -7.22 -28.04 12.72
C GLN A 162 -6.40 -28.48 13.94
N PRO A 163 -7.02 -29.14 14.94
CA PRO A 163 -6.24 -29.78 16.00
C PRO A 163 -5.31 -30.80 15.34
N ALA A 164 -4.01 -30.73 15.66
CA ALA A 164 -3.05 -31.74 15.23
C ALA A 164 -3.54 -33.11 15.75
N THR A 165 -3.89 -33.99 14.82
CA THR A 165 -4.20 -35.40 15.09
C THR A 165 -2.93 -36.15 15.42
#